data_08716b37fba313d6e5629b6dfe8026cf
#
_entry.id   08716b37fba313d6e5629b6dfe8026cf
#
_cell.length_a   1.000
_cell.length_b   1.000
_cell.length_c   1.000
_cell.angle_alpha   90.00
_cell.angle_beta   90.00
_cell.angle_gamma   90.00
#
_symmetry.space_group_name_H-M   'P 1'
#
loop_
_entity.id
_entity.type
_entity.pdbx_description
1 polymer ?
#
loop_
_entity_poly.entity_id
_entity_poly.type
_entity_poly.pdbx_seq_one_letter_code
_entity_poly.pdbx_strand_id
1 'polypeptide(L)'
;MLFRSCCDWRDLGEERTKIAAGIRAGTRIIPPFAYLALGTAPEDQLACARICVNDVWPPAAQPVWKGEVYRHPKIRIAYLSGDFRESPVATLMAGIFEAHDKNRFDLSAISLLHHETSNMRLRLARAFDRFVDVQTKSDAEVADLLRQMEIDIAVDLSG
;
A
#
# COMPACT_ATOMS: atom_id res chain seq x y z
N MET A 1 -18.76 12.17 10.93
CA MET A 1 -17.37 12.58 10.63
C MET A 1 -17.26 14.02 10.10
N LEU A 2 -18.35 14.74 10.03
CA LEU A 2 -18.41 16.15 9.62
C LEU A 2 -17.79 17.13 10.66
N PHE A 3 -17.80 16.77 11.93
CA PHE A 3 -17.38 17.66 13.02
C PHE A 3 -15.93 18.14 12.94
N ARG A 4 -14.97 17.29 12.56
CA ARG A 4 -13.57 17.70 12.40
C ARG A 4 -13.38 18.70 11.25
N SER A 5 -14.11 18.53 10.17
CA SER A 5 -13.99 19.38 8.98
C SER A 5 -14.52 20.81 9.22
N CYS A 6 -15.41 20.99 10.19
CA CYS A 6 -15.96 22.28 10.58
C CYS A 6 -15.50 22.78 11.97
N CYS A 7 -14.47 22.10 12.56
CA CYS A 7 -13.91 22.46 13.87
C CYS A 7 -14.96 22.50 15.00
N ASP A 8 -16.00 21.68 14.92
CA ASP A 8 -16.97 21.54 16.00
C ASP A 8 -16.54 20.40 16.94
N TRP A 9 -16.22 20.74 18.17
CA TRP A 9 -15.67 19.81 19.17
C TRP A 9 -16.61 19.61 20.38
N ARG A 10 -17.85 20.15 20.33
CA ARG A 10 -18.74 20.19 21.49
C ARG A 10 -19.02 18.84 22.11
N ASP A 11 -19.25 17.81 21.30
CA ASP A 11 -19.62 16.47 21.77
C ASP A 11 -18.53 15.42 21.49
N LEU A 12 -17.28 15.86 21.30
CA LEU A 12 -16.17 14.99 20.91
C LEU A 12 -15.98 13.80 21.87
N GLY A 13 -16.12 14.01 23.18
CA GLY A 13 -15.96 12.95 24.19
C GLY A 13 -17.01 11.85 24.06
N GLU A 14 -18.25 12.22 23.86
CA GLU A 14 -19.37 11.30 23.66
C GLU A 14 -19.23 10.53 22.34
N GLU A 15 -18.90 11.23 21.26
CA GLU A 15 -18.69 10.61 19.95
C GLU A 15 -17.51 9.63 19.95
N ARG A 16 -16.39 9.97 20.62
CA ARG A 16 -15.26 9.03 20.81
C ARG A 16 -15.69 7.76 21.54
N THR A 17 -16.50 7.89 22.57
CA THR A 17 -17.02 6.75 23.34
C THR A 17 -17.91 5.86 22.48
N LYS A 18 -18.82 6.46 21.69
CA LYS A 18 -19.70 5.72 20.76
C LYS A 18 -18.90 4.98 19.70
N ILE A 19 -17.89 5.64 19.10
CA ILE A 19 -17.02 5.04 18.09
C ILE A 19 -16.25 3.85 18.68
N ALA A 20 -15.62 4.02 19.85
CA ALA A 20 -14.88 2.95 20.51
C ALA A 20 -15.81 1.75 20.85
N ALA A 21 -17.01 2.01 21.34
CA ALA A 21 -18.00 0.96 21.62
C ALA A 21 -18.39 0.20 20.33
N GLY A 22 -18.62 0.91 19.22
CA GLY A 22 -18.93 0.29 17.93
C GLY A 22 -17.80 -0.60 17.41
N ILE A 23 -16.54 -0.16 17.54
CA ILE A 23 -15.36 -0.95 17.15
C ILE A 23 -15.27 -2.22 18.00
N ARG A 24 -15.41 -2.11 19.32
CA ARG A 24 -15.40 -3.28 20.23
C ARG A 24 -16.56 -4.24 19.97
N ALA A 25 -17.66 -3.75 19.43
CA ALA A 25 -18.79 -4.56 18.96
C ALA A 25 -18.56 -5.16 17.55
N GLY A 26 -17.41 -4.95 16.92
CA GLY A 26 -17.09 -5.48 15.60
C GLY A 26 -17.73 -4.71 14.44
N THR A 27 -18.20 -3.48 14.66
CA THR A 27 -18.89 -2.69 13.64
C THR A 27 -17.91 -1.77 12.91
N ARG A 28 -17.97 -1.74 11.57
CA ARG A 28 -17.23 -0.77 10.74
C ARG A 28 -17.88 0.61 10.81
N ILE A 29 -17.53 1.40 11.80
CA ILE A 29 -18.15 2.70 12.08
C ILE A 29 -17.31 3.90 11.57
N ILE A 30 -15.98 3.70 11.42
CA ILE A 30 -15.03 4.73 11.02
C ILE A 30 -13.87 4.12 10.23
N PRO A 31 -13.33 4.81 9.20
CA PRO A 31 -12.11 4.36 8.54
C PRO A 31 -10.89 4.41 9.48
N PRO A 32 -9.96 3.44 9.41
CA PRO A 32 -8.81 3.35 10.32
C PRO A 32 -7.96 4.62 10.39
N PHE A 33 -7.63 5.22 9.24
CA PHE A 33 -6.85 6.46 9.17
C PHE A 33 -7.53 7.61 9.93
N ALA A 34 -8.84 7.73 9.79
CA ALA A 34 -9.58 8.76 10.52
C ALA A 34 -9.65 8.49 12.04
N TYR A 35 -9.62 7.21 12.43
CA TYR A 35 -9.63 6.80 13.83
C TYR A 35 -8.32 7.14 14.56
N LEU A 36 -7.16 7.07 13.87
CA LEU A 36 -5.86 7.47 14.42
C LEU A 36 -5.89 8.87 15.03
N ALA A 37 -6.63 9.78 14.42
CA ALA A 37 -6.70 11.16 14.88
C ALA A 37 -7.58 11.39 16.13
N LEU A 38 -8.19 10.35 16.67
CA LEU A 38 -9.02 10.43 17.89
C LEU A 38 -8.21 10.10 19.16
N GLY A 39 -6.92 9.76 19.07
CA GLY A 39 -6.05 9.48 20.21
C GLY A 39 -6.55 8.31 21.07
N THR A 40 -6.90 7.21 20.45
CA THR A 40 -7.47 6.01 21.08
C THR A 40 -6.39 4.98 21.41
N ALA A 41 -6.77 3.95 22.20
CA ALA A 41 -5.87 2.87 22.56
C ALA A 41 -5.39 2.08 21.32
N PRO A 42 -4.12 1.61 21.27
CA PRO A 42 -3.60 0.84 20.15
C PRO A 42 -4.42 -0.41 19.81
N GLU A 43 -5.00 -1.06 20.81
CA GLU A 43 -5.85 -2.24 20.67
C GLU A 43 -7.13 -1.93 19.88
N ASP A 44 -7.77 -0.80 20.16
CA ASP A 44 -8.96 -0.35 19.44
C ASP A 44 -8.60 0.06 18.00
N GLN A 45 -7.41 0.65 17.78
CA GLN A 45 -6.91 0.98 16.44
C GLN A 45 -6.68 -0.28 15.60
N LEU A 46 -6.05 -1.31 16.18
CA LEU A 46 -5.85 -2.60 15.52
C LEU A 46 -7.19 -3.28 15.21
N ALA A 47 -8.14 -3.25 16.15
CA ALA A 47 -9.48 -3.80 15.93
C ALA A 47 -10.20 -3.07 14.77
N CYS A 48 -10.14 -1.75 14.75
CA CYS A 48 -10.71 -0.93 13.66
C CYS A 48 -10.11 -1.29 12.30
N ALA A 49 -8.77 -1.45 12.23
CA ALA A 49 -8.09 -1.83 11.00
C ALA A 49 -8.51 -3.23 10.52
N ARG A 50 -8.57 -4.21 11.43
CA ARG A 50 -8.99 -5.59 11.12
C ARG A 50 -10.42 -5.65 10.61
N ILE A 51 -11.36 -4.94 11.26
CA ILE A 51 -12.76 -4.87 10.82
C ILE A 51 -12.82 -4.29 9.40
N CYS A 52 -12.11 -3.20 9.15
CA CYS A 52 -12.11 -2.55 7.83
C CYS A 52 -11.52 -3.47 6.75
N VAL A 53 -10.38 -4.10 7.00
CA VAL A 53 -9.72 -5.00 6.04
C VAL A 53 -10.60 -6.20 5.74
N ASN A 54 -11.18 -6.84 6.75
CA ASN A 54 -12.03 -8.01 6.55
C ASN A 54 -13.32 -7.71 5.76
N ASP A 55 -13.83 -6.47 5.88
CA ASP A 55 -15.05 -6.05 5.20
C ASP A 55 -14.79 -5.56 3.77
N VAL A 56 -13.70 -4.83 3.54
CA VAL A 56 -13.41 -4.19 2.25
C VAL A 56 -12.50 -5.05 1.36
N TRP A 57 -11.52 -5.71 1.97
CA TRP A 57 -10.52 -6.54 1.29
C TRP A 57 -10.38 -7.90 1.98
N PRO A 58 -11.42 -8.74 1.96
CA PRO A 58 -11.32 -10.06 2.56
C PRO A 58 -10.20 -10.86 1.90
N PRO A 59 -9.49 -11.69 2.67
CA PRO A 59 -8.42 -12.52 2.11
C PRO A 59 -8.96 -13.42 1.00
N ALA A 60 -8.16 -13.59 -0.05
CA ALA A 60 -8.52 -14.50 -1.14
C ALA A 60 -8.73 -15.93 -0.60
N ALA A 61 -9.79 -16.60 -1.09
CA ALA A 61 -10.10 -17.97 -0.68
C ALA A 61 -8.95 -18.95 -0.99
N GLN A 62 -8.18 -18.66 -2.05
CA GLN A 62 -6.98 -19.39 -2.41
C GLN A 62 -5.84 -18.39 -2.62
N PRO A 63 -4.79 -18.43 -1.77
CA PRO A 63 -3.63 -17.57 -1.97
C PRO A 63 -2.91 -17.93 -3.27
N VAL A 64 -2.40 -16.93 -3.96
CA VAL A 64 -1.60 -17.10 -5.18
C VAL A 64 -0.29 -17.84 -4.87
N TRP A 65 0.32 -17.55 -3.72
CA TRP A 65 1.50 -18.25 -3.23
C TRP A 65 1.15 -19.64 -2.67
N LYS A 66 1.86 -20.67 -3.13
CA LYS A 66 1.65 -22.06 -2.73
C LYS A 66 2.86 -22.66 -1.98
N GLY A 67 3.68 -21.82 -1.38
CA GLY A 67 4.88 -22.25 -0.64
C GLY A 67 6.15 -22.29 -1.50
N GLU A 68 6.15 -21.73 -2.70
CA GLU A 68 7.33 -21.71 -3.56
C GLU A 68 8.44 -20.84 -2.95
N VAL A 69 9.66 -21.37 -3.04
CA VAL A 69 10.88 -20.66 -2.65
C VAL A 69 11.76 -20.53 -3.87
N TYR A 70 12.03 -19.29 -4.27
CA TYR A 70 12.89 -19.01 -5.40
C TYR A 70 14.37 -19.00 -4.97
N ARG A 71 15.26 -19.39 -5.90
CA ARG A 71 16.71 -19.41 -5.67
C ARG A 71 17.39 -18.64 -6.79
N HIS A 72 17.33 -17.32 -6.72
CA HIS A 72 17.97 -16.44 -7.68
C HIS A 72 19.36 -15.98 -7.18
N PRO A 73 20.27 -15.63 -8.08
CA PRO A 73 21.54 -15.00 -7.71
C PRO A 73 21.35 -13.64 -7.02
N LYS A 74 20.26 -12.93 -7.35
CA LYS A 74 19.87 -11.65 -6.76
C LYS A 74 18.46 -11.76 -6.19
N ILE A 75 18.20 -11.04 -5.11
CA ILE A 75 16.86 -10.90 -4.55
C ILE A 75 16.03 -10.02 -5.50
N ARG A 76 14.90 -10.52 -5.97
CA ARG A 76 13.97 -9.78 -6.85
C ARG A 76 12.99 -8.99 -6.02
N ILE A 77 13.06 -7.67 -6.14
CA ILE A 77 12.16 -6.75 -5.41
C ILE A 77 11.25 -6.06 -6.41
N ALA A 78 9.94 -6.10 -6.18
CA ALA A 78 8.96 -5.31 -6.90
C ALA A 78 8.44 -4.18 -6.02
N TYR A 79 8.54 -2.94 -6.49
CA TYR A 79 7.88 -1.79 -5.90
C TYR A 79 6.60 -1.49 -6.66
N LEU A 80 5.46 -1.49 -5.96
CA LEU A 80 4.15 -1.19 -6.53
C LEU A 80 3.75 0.24 -6.15
N SER A 81 3.41 1.06 -7.13
CA SER A 81 2.97 2.43 -6.87
C SER A 81 2.13 3.01 -8.01
N GLY A 82 1.12 3.81 -7.65
CA GLY A 82 0.46 4.75 -8.56
C GLY A 82 1.26 6.05 -8.78
N ASP A 83 2.32 6.26 -8.02
CA ASP A 83 3.03 7.54 -7.93
C ASP A 83 4.43 7.55 -8.58
N PHE A 84 4.71 6.65 -9.51
CA PHE A 84 5.92 6.71 -10.34
C PHE A 84 5.85 7.85 -11.39
N ARG A 85 5.65 9.05 -10.93
CA ARG A 85 5.44 10.30 -11.68
C ARG A 85 5.94 11.49 -10.85
N GLU A 86 5.69 12.73 -11.28
CA GLU A 86 5.91 13.90 -10.41
C GLU A 86 4.98 13.82 -9.19
N SER A 87 5.52 13.34 -8.06
CA SER A 87 4.78 13.15 -6.82
C SER A 87 5.70 13.24 -5.60
N PRO A 88 5.15 13.51 -4.40
CA PRO A 88 5.92 13.46 -3.16
C PRO A 88 6.58 12.10 -2.92
N VAL A 89 5.87 11.01 -3.18
CA VAL A 89 6.39 9.63 -3.01
C VAL A 89 7.59 9.40 -3.92
N ALA A 90 7.49 9.73 -5.20
CA ALA A 90 8.61 9.61 -6.13
C ALA A 90 9.82 10.44 -5.71
N THR A 91 9.59 11.67 -5.25
CA THR A 91 10.66 12.57 -4.78
C THR A 91 11.40 11.99 -3.57
N LEU A 92 10.69 11.44 -2.61
CA LEU A 92 11.26 10.83 -1.41
C LEU A 92 11.99 9.51 -1.72
N MET A 93 11.44 8.71 -2.64
CA MET A 93 11.92 7.34 -2.89
C MET A 93 12.99 7.24 -3.97
N ALA A 94 13.12 8.22 -4.88
CA ALA A 94 14.04 8.15 -6.02
C ALA A 94 15.48 7.81 -5.59
N GLY A 95 16.01 8.48 -4.56
CA GLY A 95 17.35 8.21 -4.04
C GLY A 95 17.52 6.80 -3.47
N ILE A 96 16.47 6.23 -2.90
CA ILE A 96 16.48 4.85 -2.38
C ILE A 96 16.57 3.85 -3.54
N PHE A 97 15.79 4.05 -4.61
CA PHE A 97 15.83 3.19 -5.79
C PHE A 97 17.21 3.22 -6.47
N GLU A 98 17.81 4.43 -6.56
CA GLU A 98 19.13 4.64 -7.14
C GLU A 98 20.27 4.03 -6.29
N ALA A 99 20.09 3.99 -4.96
CA ALA A 99 21.11 3.53 -4.01
C ALA A 99 21.14 1.99 -3.82
N HIS A 100 20.20 1.25 -4.38
CA HIS A 100 20.19 -0.21 -4.26
C HIS A 100 21.44 -0.83 -4.89
N ASP A 101 22.06 -1.78 -4.18
CA ASP A 101 23.15 -2.57 -4.71
C ASP A 101 22.67 -3.50 -5.81
N LYS A 102 22.94 -3.13 -7.05
CA LYS A 102 22.57 -3.88 -8.26
C LYS A 102 23.23 -5.25 -8.38
N ASN A 103 24.26 -5.54 -7.56
CA ASN A 103 24.85 -6.88 -7.51
C ASN A 103 24.02 -7.85 -6.65
N ARG A 104 23.24 -7.31 -5.71
CA ARG A 104 22.42 -8.08 -4.76
C ARG A 104 20.94 -8.09 -5.11
N PHE A 105 20.44 -7.04 -5.77
CA PHE A 105 19.01 -6.83 -6.02
C PHE A 105 18.72 -6.67 -7.52
N ASP A 106 17.60 -7.25 -7.95
CA ASP A 106 16.96 -7.06 -9.25
C ASP A 106 15.65 -6.31 -9.01
N LEU A 107 15.57 -5.06 -9.43
CA LEU A 107 14.48 -4.15 -9.09
C LEU A 107 13.46 -4.04 -10.20
N SER A 108 12.20 -4.23 -9.87
CA SER A 108 11.08 -4.04 -10.79
C SER A 108 10.13 -2.96 -10.26
N ALA A 109 9.77 -1.99 -11.09
CA ALA A 109 8.69 -1.05 -10.85
C ALA A 109 7.40 -1.58 -11.46
N ILE A 110 6.34 -1.65 -10.66
CA ILE A 110 4.98 -2.02 -11.09
C ILE A 110 4.12 -0.76 -10.97
N SER A 111 3.88 -0.11 -12.10
CA SER A 111 3.19 1.18 -12.17
C SER A 111 1.68 0.97 -12.29
N LEU A 112 0.94 1.36 -11.24
CA LEU A 112 -0.50 1.14 -11.11
C LEU A 112 -1.37 2.20 -11.81
N LEU A 113 -0.82 3.39 -12.07
CA LEU A 113 -1.54 4.50 -12.72
C LEU A 113 -0.98 4.82 -14.11
N HIS A 114 -1.71 5.69 -14.81
CA HIS A 114 -1.45 6.05 -16.19
C HIS A 114 -0.02 6.48 -16.47
N HIS A 115 0.46 6.06 -17.62
CA HIS A 115 1.72 6.50 -18.20
C HIS A 115 1.70 8.01 -18.41
N GLU A 116 2.66 8.71 -17.80
CA GLU A 116 2.98 10.10 -18.11
C GLU A 116 4.44 10.22 -18.50
N THR A 117 4.77 11.25 -19.25
CA THR A 117 6.14 11.53 -19.63
C THR A 117 6.65 12.71 -18.82
N SER A 118 7.18 12.44 -17.62
CA SER A 118 7.80 13.46 -16.77
C SER A 118 9.28 13.18 -16.58
N ASN A 119 10.05 14.20 -16.21
CA ASN A 119 11.48 14.03 -15.89
C ASN A 119 11.68 13.07 -14.72
N MET A 120 10.80 13.10 -13.72
CA MET A 120 10.83 12.19 -12.59
C MET A 120 10.61 10.74 -13.06
N ARG A 121 9.61 10.50 -13.90
CA ARG A 121 9.38 9.14 -14.43
C ARG A 121 10.56 8.61 -15.23
N LEU A 122 11.19 9.44 -16.06
CA LEU A 122 12.41 9.07 -16.80
C LEU A 122 13.60 8.76 -15.86
N ARG A 123 13.73 9.53 -14.78
CA ARG A 123 14.73 9.28 -13.74
C ARG A 123 14.48 7.93 -13.05
N LEU A 124 13.25 7.68 -12.62
CA LEU A 124 12.86 6.42 -11.98
C LEU A 124 13.06 5.23 -12.91
N ALA A 125 12.66 5.32 -14.18
CA ALA A 125 12.82 4.24 -15.14
C ALA A 125 14.28 3.80 -15.32
N ARG A 126 15.24 4.70 -15.10
CA ARG A 126 16.69 4.36 -15.13
C ARG A 126 17.18 3.67 -13.87
N ALA A 127 16.48 3.87 -12.75
CA ALA A 127 16.86 3.28 -11.47
C ALA A 127 16.43 1.80 -11.35
N PHE A 128 15.39 1.39 -12.07
CA PHE A 128 14.86 0.03 -12.08
C PHE A 128 15.48 -0.81 -13.21
N ASP A 129 15.57 -2.13 -13.00
CA ASP A 129 15.98 -3.08 -14.02
C ASP A 129 14.81 -3.42 -14.95
N ARG A 130 13.56 -3.33 -14.44
CA ARG A 130 12.31 -3.47 -15.19
C ARG A 130 11.31 -2.42 -14.76
N PHE A 131 10.55 -1.90 -15.73
CA PHE A 131 9.49 -0.95 -15.49
C PHE A 131 8.23 -1.42 -16.22
N VAL A 132 7.19 -1.81 -15.48
CA VAL A 132 6.00 -2.46 -16.03
C VAL A 132 4.76 -1.63 -15.68
N ASP A 133 4.05 -1.16 -16.69
CA ASP A 133 2.74 -0.50 -16.52
C ASP A 133 1.63 -1.55 -16.47
N VAL A 134 0.82 -1.52 -15.38
CA VAL A 134 -0.24 -2.50 -15.12
C VAL A 134 -1.62 -1.86 -14.94
N GLN A 135 -1.79 -0.63 -15.33
CA GLN A 135 -3.03 0.16 -15.16
C GLN A 135 -4.30 -0.49 -15.72
N THR A 136 -4.17 -1.37 -16.71
CA THR A 136 -5.29 -2.07 -17.34
C THR A 136 -5.53 -3.46 -16.76
N LYS A 137 -4.70 -3.88 -15.79
CA LYS A 137 -4.79 -5.20 -15.16
C LYS A 137 -5.60 -5.11 -13.87
N SER A 138 -6.33 -6.18 -13.57
CA SER A 138 -6.93 -6.40 -12.26
C SER A 138 -5.87 -6.76 -11.22
N ASP A 139 -6.22 -6.64 -9.94
CA ASP A 139 -5.33 -7.02 -8.82
C ASP A 139 -4.88 -8.49 -8.92
N ALA A 140 -5.78 -9.39 -9.34
CA ALA A 140 -5.46 -10.80 -9.57
C ALA A 140 -4.43 -10.99 -10.68
N GLU A 141 -4.57 -10.27 -11.80
CA GLU A 141 -3.59 -10.33 -12.91
C GLU A 141 -2.24 -9.73 -12.52
N VAL A 142 -2.22 -8.71 -11.66
CA VAL A 142 -0.98 -8.17 -11.10
C VAL A 142 -0.33 -9.16 -10.15
N ALA A 143 -1.09 -9.83 -9.29
CA ALA A 143 -0.58 -10.88 -8.41
C ALA A 143 0.02 -12.04 -9.21
N ASP A 144 -0.66 -12.49 -10.27
CA ASP A 144 -0.14 -13.53 -11.18
C ASP A 144 1.12 -13.08 -11.91
N LEU A 145 1.18 -11.83 -12.34
CA LEU A 145 2.38 -11.25 -12.96
C LEU A 145 3.57 -11.29 -12.00
N LEU A 146 3.40 -10.86 -10.74
CA LEU A 146 4.46 -10.92 -9.73
C LEU A 146 4.94 -12.36 -9.49
N ARG A 147 4.02 -13.32 -9.53
CA ARG A 147 4.36 -14.75 -9.46
C ARG A 147 5.17 -15.21 -10.67
N GLN A 148 4.76 -14.85 -11.89
CA GLN A 148 5.49 -15.19 -13.13
C GLN A 148 6.88 -14.56 -13.18
N MET A 149 7.02 -13.36 -12.60
CA MET A 149 8.32 -12.69 -12.46
C MET A 149 9.16 -13.29 -11.33
N GLU A 150 8.60 -14.21 -10.55
CA GLU A 150 9.23 -14.85 -9.38
C GLU A 150 9.78 -13.81 -8.39
N ILE A 151 8.95 -12.83 -8.03
CA ILE A 151 9.31 -11.76 -7.10
C ILE A 151 9.46 -12.35 -5.69
N ASP A 152 10.59 -12.09 -5.05
CA ASP A 152 10.86 -12.50 -3.67
C ASP A 152 10.20 -11.55 -2.66
N ILE A 153 10.23 -10.25 -2.93
CA ILE A 153 9.72 -9.21 -2.04
C ILE A 153 8.88 -8.21 -2.84
N ALA A 154 7.60 -8.06 -2.49
CA ALA A 154 6.75 -7.01 -3.01
C ALA A 154 6.60 -5.89 -1.96
N VAL A 155 6.85 -4.65 -2.37
CA VAL A 155 6.73 -3.45 -1.54
C VAL A 155 5.65 -2.55 -2.11
N ASP A 156 4.54 -2.40 -1.39
CA ASP A 156 3.49 -1.46 -1.75
C ASP A 156 3.81 -0.08 -1.18
N LEU A 157 3.81 0.93 -2.05
CA LEU A 157 4.05 2.33 -1.70
C LEU A 157 2.76 3.16 -1.74
N SER A 158 1.64 2.55 -2.09
CA SER A 158 0.36 3.25 -2.25
C SER A 158 -0.48 3.29 -0.97
N GLY A 159 -0.15 2.49 0.04
CA GLY A 159 -0.62 2.50 1.42
C GLY A 159 -2.11 2.37 1.64
#